data_4ba6401bd4fecc9ff493a1427bb41a85
#
_entry.id   4ba6401bd4fecc9ff493a1427bb41a85
#
_cell.length_a   1.000
_cell.length_b   1.000
_cell.length_c   1.000
_cell.angle_alpha   90.00
_cell.angle_beta   90.00
_cell.angle_gamma   90.00
#
_symmetry.space_group_name_H-M   'P 1'
#
loop_
_entity.id
_entity.type
_entity.pdbx_description
1 polymer ?
#
loop_
_entity_poly.entity_id
_entity_poly.type
_entity_poly.pdbx_seq_one_letter_code
_entity_poly.pdbx_strand_id
1 'polypeptide(L)'
;MQALRKDSQKRRAKILAVDDDPGLLRLLTIRLRSENYEVEAVQSAADALAAMPRFRPDLVITDLRMDQMDGIGLLKELQVRWPGLKVILLTAHGTIPDAVRATQSGAFSFMTKPVEKQELLDQVQKALKISGFPTVDEEWRADIITRSPLLEEKLSQAHLVSGTDARVLLTGEAGVGKKLIARAIHRASSRRSGPFLVLSCSEVAESELETDLFGYDNGSVPGAAKSQRGLLQAAEGGTVVLEEVADLTPPLQAKLARALQENRVRPAGTDETQPVNARIMATTRQDLTQLMVQGKFREDLYYRLNTVHIDVPPLARRREDIPLLLAHFLEQIAAETGVRKIYSPEAIEFLATADWPGNVRQLQAVVRQNSTIAQTSVISAEIAEQAVGAAANGLPSFDAARDEFTRNYLVQILQITGGNVSQAARLAKRNRTDFYKLLSRHQLTPDEFKAR
;
A
#
# COMPACT_ATOMS: atom_id res chain seq x y z
N MET A 1 -17.33 26.82 -8.28
CA MET A 1 -15.89 26.58 -8.14
C MET A 1 -15.37 27.04 -6.76
N GLN A 2 -16.00 26.60 -5.67
CA GLN A 2 -15.59 26.97 -4.29
C GLN A 2 -16.06 25.89 -3.30
N ALA A 3 -15.72 24.62 -3.54
CA ALA A 3 -16.09 23.54 -2.60
C ALA A 3 -15.22 22.29 -2.77
N LEU A 4 -13.88 22.41 -2.78
CA LEU A 4 -12.96 21.28 -2.66
C LEU A 4 -11.65 21.71 -1.95
N ARG A 5 -11.78 22.49 -0.86
CA ARG A 5 -10.75 22.60 0.17
C ARG A 5 -11.32 22.06 1.47
N LYS A 6 -11.55 20.77 1.55
CA LYS A 6 -11.55 20.08 2.83
C LYS A 6 -10.11 19.70 3.13
N ASP A 7 -9.48 20.51 3.96
CA ASP A 7 -8.29 20.17 4.70
C ASP A 7 -8.44 18.76 5.25
N SER A 8 -7.66 17.83 4.72
CA SER A 8 -7.33 16.62 5.46
C SER A 8 -6.50 17.10 6.66
N GLN A 9 -7.15 17.39 7.79
CA GLN A 9 -6.48 17.60 9.06
C GLN A 9 -5.59 16.38 9.30
N LYS A 10 -4.28 16.56 9.09
CA LYS A 10 -3.28 15.56 9.42
C LYS A 10 -3.48 15.16 10.88
N ARG A 11 -3.80 13.89 11.13
CA ARG A 11 -3.85 13.34 12.48
C ARG A 11 -2.46 13.47 13.08
N ARG A 12 -2.33 14.30 14.13
CA ARG A 12 -1.11 14.40 14.90
C ARG A 12 -0.92 13.12 15.70
N ALA A 13 0.30 12.59 15.75
CA ALA A 13 0.57 11.45 16.59
C ALA A 13 0.36 11.84 18.06
N LYS A 14 -0.30 10.96 18.81
CA LYS A 14 -0.69 11.16 20.21
C LYS A 14 0.29 10.44 21.11
N ILE A 15 0.90 11.18 22.04
CA ILE A 15 1.88 10.64 22.98
C ILE A 15 1.36 10.82 24.39
N LEU A 16 1.27 9.74 25.15
CA LEU A 16 0.94 9.77 26.57
C LEU A 16 2.25 9.75 27.36
N ALA A 17 2.51 10.80 28.13
CA ALA A 17 3.65 10.90 29.05
C ALA A 17 3.21 10.60 30.49
N VAL A 18 3.92 9.70 31.17
CA VAL A 18 3.59 9.23 32.50
C VAL A 18 4.83 9.34 33.40
N ASP A 19 4.79 10.16 34.41
CA ASP A 19 5.90 10.36 35.35
C ASP A 19 5.34 11.02 36.62
N ASP A 20 5.85 10.67 37.80
CA ASP A 20 5.43 11.28 39.07
C ASP A 20 6.07 12.64 39.29
N ASP A 21 7.10 13.01 38.53
CA ASP A 21 7.72 14.35 38.53
C ASP A 21 6.98 15.32 37.57
N PRO A 22 6.20 16.29 38.10
CA PRO A 22 5.50 17.25 37.27
C PRO A 22 6.44 18.19 36.48
N GLY A 23 7.68 18.38 36.94
CA GLY A 23 8.69 19.18 36.25
C GLY A 23 9.13 18.50 34.95
N LEU A 24 9.42 17.20 35.03
CA LEU A 24 9.77 16.39 33.87
C LEU A 24 8.61 16.25 32.88
N LEU A 25 7.40 16.02 33.36
CA LEU A 25 6.21 15.96 32.52
C LEU A 25 6.01 17.28 31.73
N ARG A 26 6.22 18.41 32.39
CA ARG A 26 6.13 19.72 31.73
C ARG A 26 7.21 19.88 30.65
N LEU A 27 8.42 19.47 30.95
CA LEU A 27 9.56 19.51 30.00
C LEU A 27 9.31 18.61 28.77
N LEU A 28 8.89 17.36 28.98
CA LEU A 28 8.54 16.41 27.92
C LEU A 28 7.40 16.98 27.05
N THR A 29 6.35 17.52 27.70
CA THR A 29 5.21 18.09 26.99
C THR A 29 5.62 19.25 26.09
N ILE A 30 6.46 20.18 26.57
CA ILE A 30 6.94 21.31 25.78
C ILE A 30 7.77 20.82 24.58
N ARG A 31 8.72 19.91 24.82
CA ARG A 31 9.59 19.37 23.77
C ARG A 31 8.82 18.64 22.68
N LEU A 32 7.88 17.78 23.07
CA LEU A 32 7.10 17.00 22.11
C LEU A 32 6.07 17.86 21.36
N ARG A 33 5.42 18.80 22.03
CA ARG A 33 4.50 19.74 21.36
C ARG A 33 5.21 20.68 20.40
N SER A 34 6.47 21.07 20.66
CA SER A 34 7.25 21.86 19.71
C SER A 34 7.52 21.14 18.39
N GLU A 35 7.46 19.81 18.39
CA GLU A 35 7.61 18.94 17.21
C GLU A 35 6.23 18.47 16.67
N ASN A 36 5.16 19.23 17.00
CA ASN A 36 3.80 19.02 16.49
C ASN A 36 3.10 17.71 16.93
N TYR A 37 3.54 17.08 18.01
CA TYR A 37 2.83 15.96 18.63
C TYR A 37 1.67 16.44 19.52
N GLU A 38 0.58 15.66 19.60
CA GLU A 38 -0.47 15.83 20.60
C GLU A 38 -0.07 15.09 21.87
N VAL A 39 0.05 15.79 23.00
CA VAL A 39 0.61 15.22 24.23
C VAL A 39 -0.38 15.36 25.35
N GLU A 40 -0.70 14.24 25.99
CA GLU A 40 -1.36 14.18 27.31
C GLU A 40 -0.32 13.71 28.35
N ALA A 41 -0.28 14.38 29.49
CA ALA A 41 0.64 14.09 30.59
C ALA A 41 -0.14 13.71 31.85
N VAL A 42 0.25 12.61 32.48
CA VAL A 42 -0.40 12.09 33.70
C VAL A 42 0.65 11.67 34.72
N GLN A 43 0.30 11.71 36.00
CA GLN A 43 1.27 11.52 37.10
C GLN A 43 1.31 10.11 37.68
N SER A 44 0.44 9.20 37.21
CA SER A 44 0.40 7.83 37.73
C SER A 44 0.04 6.83 36.63
N ALA A 45 0.42 5.57 36.85
CA ALA A 45 0.01 4.46 35.99
C ALA A 45 -1.53 4.28 35.96
N ALA A 46 -2.21 4.55 37.05
CA ALA A 46 -3.68 4.47 37.14
C ALA A 46 -4.34 5.52 36.26
N ASP A 47 -3.84 6.78 36.28
CA ASP A 47 -4.32 7.85 35.42
C ASP A 47 -4.00 7.54 33.94
N ALA A 48 -2.84 6.93 33.68
CA ALA A 48 -2.48 6.50 32.33
C ALA A 48 -3.49 5.49 31.77
N LEU A 49 -3.82 4.44 32.54
CA LEU A 49 -4.82 3.44 32.15
C LEU A 49 -6.22 4.05 31.97
N ALA A 50 -6.60 5.03 32.79
CA ALA A 50 -7.87 5.77 32.66
C ALA A 50 -7.89 6.67 31.42
N ALA A 51 -6.75 7.24 31.01
CA ALA A 51 -6.64 8.08 29.82
C ALA A 51 -6.68 7.28 28.51
N MET A 52 -6.25 6.02 28.50
CA MET A 52 -6.12 5.18 27.29
C MET A 52 -7.38 5.13 26.41
N PRO A 53 -8.61 4.84 26.94
CA PRO A 53 -9.80 4.73 26.08
C PRO A 53 -10.18 6.07 25.42
N ARG A 54 -9.94 7.17 26.11
CA ARG A 54 -10.30 8.53 25.70
C ARG A 54 -9.25 9.11 24.76
N PHE A 55 -8.00 9.12 25.17
CA PHE A 55 -6.90 9.76 24.45
C PHE A 55 -6.40 8.91 23.29
N ARG A 56 -6.33 7.58 23.46
CA ARG A 56 -5.85 6.59 22.47
C ARG A 56 -4.49 6.98 21.92
N PRO A 57 -3.44 6.94 22.75
CA PRO A 57 -2.10 7.31 22.34
C PRO A 57 -1.53 6.32 21.31
N ASP A 58 -0.66 6.83 20.45
CA ASP A 58 0.11 6.06 19.47
C ASP A 58 1.45 5.60 20.06
N LEU A 59 1.88 6.26 21.15
CA LEU A 59 3.09 5.96 21.91
C LEU A 59 2.88 6.34 23.38
N VAL A 60 3.42 5.52 24.27
CA VAL A 60 3.48 5.82 25.72
C VAL A 60 4.95 6.02 26.10
N ILE A 61 5.25 7.07 26.86
CA ILE A 61 6.55 7.31 27.50
C ILE A 61 6.27 7.28 29.00
N THR A 62 6.87 6.37 29.74
CA THR A 62 6.60 6.22 31.17
C THR A 62 7.89 6.13 31.97
N ASP A 63 7.89 6.69 33.18
CA ASP A 63 8.95 6.42 34.12
C ASP A 63 8.94 4.95 34.54
N LEU A 64 10.14 4.42 34.80
CA LEU A 64 10.31 3.05 35.31
C LEU A 64 9.87 2.93 36.76
N ARG A 65 10.14 3.96 37.59
CA ARG A 65 9.83 3.96 39.02
C ARG A 65 8.77 4.98 39.35
N MET A 66 7.56 4.51 39.63
CA MET A 66 6.42 5.31 40.06
C MET A 66 5.79 4.66 41.30
N ASP A 67 5.09 5.47 42.10
CA ASP A 67 4.35 4.96 43.25
C ASP A 67 3.19 4.04 42.83
N GLN A 68 2.86 3.03 43.65
CA GLN A 68 1.79 2.04 43.46
C GLN A 68 2.02 1.03 42.33
N MET A 69 2.20 1.48 41.10
CA MET A 69 2.47 0.63 39.92
C MET A 69 3.66 1.21 39.16
N ASP A 70 4.71 0.42 39.04
CA ASP A 70 5.90 0.81 38.27
C ASP A 70 5.68 0.78 36.75
N GLY A 71 6.61 1.36 36.00
CA GLY A 71 6.51 1.43 34.53
C GLY A 71 6.50 0.05 33.84
N ILE A 72 7.10 -0.99 34.46
CA ILE A 72 7.06 -2.36 33.92
C ILE A 72 5.67 -2.96 34.15
N GLY A 73 5.05 -2.70 35.29
CA GLY A 73 3.67 -3.09 35.57
C GLY A 73 2.69 -2.46 34.60
N LEU A 74 2.83 -1.15 34.37
CA LEU A 74 2.04 -0.42 33.36
C LEU A 74 2.27 -1.00 31.95
N LEU A 75 3.50 -1.27 31.55
CA LEU A 75 3.82 -1.87 30.26
C LEU A 75 3.10 -3.20 30.04
N LYS A 76 3.10 -4.10 31.04
CA LYS A 76 2.42 -5.39 30.96
C LYS A 76 0.91 -5.24 30.77
N GLU A 77 0.27 -4.34 31.55
CA GLU A 77 -1.15 -4.04 31.42
C GLU A 77 -1.49 -3.47 30.04
N LEU A 78 -0.64 -2.57 29.52
CA LEU A 78 -0.82 -1.99 28.20
C LEU A 78 -0.68 -3.04 27.08
N GLN A 79 0.28 -3.96 27.19
CA GLN A 79 0.47 -5.03 26.19
C GLN A 79 -0.71 -6.01 26.14
N VAL A 80 -1.31 -6.32 27.29
CA VAL A 80 -2.48 -7.21 27.36
C VAL A 80 -3.73 -6.55 26.75
N ARG A 81 -3.96 -5.25 27.06
CA ARG A 81 -5.19 -4.56 26.66
C ARG A 81 -5.08 -3.85 25.31
N TRP A 82 -3.88 -3.44 24.91
CA TRP A 82 -3.59 -2.73 23.65
C TRP A 82 -2.35 -3.34 22.99
N PRO A 83 -2.46 -4.57 22.46
CA PRO A 83 -1.33 -5.26 21.83
C PRO A 83 -0.81 -4.43 20.62
N GLY A 84 0.52 -4.24 20.60
CA GLY A 84 1.19 -3.48 19.54
C GLY A 84 1.49 -2.01 19.88
N LEU A 85 0.91 -1.46 20.97
CA LEU A 85 1.25 -0.12 21.44
C LEU A 85 2.73 -0.08 21.88
N LYS A 86 3.46 0.91 21.40
CA LYS A 86 4.88 1.09 21.76
C LYS A 86 5.01 1.84 23.05
N VAL A 87 5.95 1.38 23.89
CA VAL A 87 6.22 1.99 25.21
C VAL A 87 7.71 2.26 25.31
N ILE A 88 8.10 3.50 25.62
CA ILE A 88 9.46 3.92 25.98
C ILE A 88 9.52 4.07 27.49
N LEU A 89 10.50 3.44 28.14
CA LEU A 89 10.74 3.54 29.56
C LEU A 89 11.83 4.59 29.86
N LEU A 90 11.56 5.46 30.84
CA LEU A 90 12.56 6.39 31.38
C LEU A 90 13.10 5.83 32.69
N THR A 91 14.40 5.98 32.96
CA THR A 91 15.03 5.51 34.19
C THR A 91 16.04 6.51 34.73
N ALA A 92 16.07 6.71 36.05
CA ALA A 92 17.05 7.56 36.71
C ALA A 92 18.46 6.90 36.77
N HIS A 93 18.54 5.57 36.73
CA HIS A 93 19.78 4.81 36.80
C HIS A 93 19.80 3.80 35.64
N GLY A 94 20.61 4.09 34.62
CA GLY A 94 20.78 3.21 33.45
C GLY A 94 21.66 2.00 33.77
N THR A 95 21.23 1.12 34.69
CA THR A 95 21.96 -0.12 34.93
C THR A 95 21.67 -1.16 33.85
N ILE A 96 22.68 -1.96 33.48
CA ILE A 96 22.52 -3.05 32.51
C ILE A 96 21.33 -3.98 32.89
N PRO A 97 21.11 -4.34 34.16
CA PRO A 97 19.94 -5.13 34.57
C PRO A 97 18.58 -4.48 34.29
N ASP A 98 18.47 -3.16 34.45
CA ASP A 98 17.20 -2.44 34.18
C ASP A 98 16.89 -2.40 32.68
N ALA A 99 17.90 -2.19 31.86
CA ALA A 99 17.78 -2.24 30.40
C ALA A 99 17.35 -3.64 29.91
N VAL A 100 17.96 -4.68 30.45
CA VAL A 100 17.62 -6.08 30.12
C VAL A 100 16.19 -6.40 30.53
N ARG A 101 15.76 -6.01 31.73
CA ARG A 101 14.36 -6.19 32.20
C ARG A 101 13.36 -5.47 31.32
N ALA A 102 13.63 -4.23 30.95
CA ALA A 102 12.77 -3.44 30.09
C ALA A 102 12.57 -4.13 28.73
N THR A 103 13.67 -4.58 28.12
CA THR A 103 13.65 -5.26 26.80
C THR A 103 12.94 -6.62 26.89
N GLN A 104 13.22 -7.43 27.92
CA GLN A 104 12.56 -8.72 28.13
C GLN A 104 11.06 -8.58 28.44
N SER A 105 10.66 -7.44 29.02
CA SER A 105 9.25 -7.12 29.28
C SER A 105 8.52 -6.57 28.05
N GLY A 106 9.20 -6.43 26.89
CA GLY A 106 8.60 -5.99 25.63
C GLY A 106 8.51 -4.47 25.47
N ALA A 107 9.29 -3.68 26.24
CA ALA A 107 9.44 -2.26 25.97
C ALA A 107 10.06 -2.03 24.59
N PHE A 108 9.60 -1.00 23.89
CA PHE A 108 10.19 -0.62 22.60
C PHE A 108 11.64 -0.10 22.77
N SER A 109 11.83 0.74 23.76
CA SER A 109 13.15 1.32 24.10
C SER A 109 13.16 1.76 25.56
N PHE A 110 14.36 2.03 26.08
CA PHE A 110 14.54 2.70 27.37
C PHE A 110 15.52 3.86 27.22
N MET A 111 15.40 4.87 28.08
CA MET A 111 16.24 6.04 28.08
C MET A 111 16.61 6.43 29.51
N THR A 112 17.80 6.99 29.70
CA THR A 112 18.26 7.46 31.00
C THR A 112 17.88 8.91 31.26
N LYS A 113 17.49 9.25 32.48
CA LYS A 113 17.36 10.64 32.92
C LYS A 113 18.75 11.20 33.30
N PRO A 114 19.13 12.44 32.91
CA PRO A 114 18.27 13.44 32.26
C PRO A 114 18.06 13.15 30.76
N VAL A 115 16.81 13.28 30.31
CA VAL A 115 16.41 13.00 28.93
C VAL A 115 16.91 14.10 28.01
N GLU A 116 17.82 13.79 27.11
CA GLU A 116 18.26 14.76 26.08
C GLU A 116 17.20 14.94 24.98
N LYS A 117 17.07 16.20 24.49
CA LYS A 117 16.01 16.51 23.47
C LYS A 117 16.19 15.66 22.22
N GLN A 118 17.40 15.60 21.68
CA GLN A 118 17.66 14.89 20.41
C GLN A 118 17.42 13.40 20.54
N GLU A 119 17.91 12.80 21.61
CA GLU A 119 17.74 11.37 21.88
C GLU A 119 16.26 11.01 22.05
N LEU A 120 15.49 11.84 22.81
CA LEU A 120 14.05 11.66 22.96
C LEU A 120 13.35 11.65 21.60
N LEU A 121 13.62 12.65 20.77
CA LEU A 121 12.96 12.78 19.47
C LEU A 121 13.32 11.62 18.55
N ASP A 122 14.56 11.17 18.54
CA ASP A 122 15.01 10.02 17.74
C ASP A 122 14.30 8.73 18.17
N GLN A 123 14.14 8.49 19.47
CA GLN A 123 13.44 7.30 19.98
C GLN A 123 11.92 7.38 19.71
N VAL A 124 11.32 8.54 19.90
CA VAL A 124 9.90 8.79 19.58
C VAL A 124 9.64 8.56 18.09
N GLN A 125 10.49 9.10 17.22
CA GLN A 125 10.37 8.92 15.78
C GLN A 125 10.50 7.44 15.39
N LYS A 126 11.48 6.71 15.94
CA LYS A 126 11.64 5.26 15.69
C LYS A 126 10.41 4.47 16.16
N ALA A 127 9.88 4.79 17.33
CA ALA A 127 8.69 4.11 17.87
C ALA A 127 7.45 4.36 17.01
N LEU A 128 7.20 5.61 16.61
CA LEU A 128 6.06 6.00 15.77
C LEU A 128 6.20 5.46 14.34
N LYS A 129 7.42 5.40 13.80
CA LYS A 129 7.68 4.78 12.49
C LYS A 129 7.25 3.32 12.44
N ILE A 130 7.57 2.55 13.46
CA ILE A 130 7.14 1.14 13.56
C ILE A 130 5.61 1.04 13.77
N SER A 131 4.99 2.07 14.36
CA SER A 131 3.53 2.18 14.51
C SER A 131 2.81 2.74 13.28
N GLY A 132 3.54 2.99 12.18
CA GLY A 132 2.96 3.46 10.91
C GLY A 132 2.73 4.96 10.81
N PHE A 133 3.27 5.77 11.73
CA PHE A 133 3.23 7.24 11.63
C PHE A 133 4.44 7.76 10.86
N PRO A 134 4.24 8.56 9.80
CA PRO A 134 5.36 9.25 9.13
C PRO A 134 5.95 10.30 10.06
N THR A 135 7.28 10.32 10.17
CA THR A 135 8.01 11.39 10.86
C THR A 135 7.90 12.70 10.07
N VAL A 136 8.18 13.85 10.72
CA VAL A 136 8.14 15.17 10.06
C VAL A 136 9.02 15.21 8.81
N ASP A 137 10.15 14.50 8.80
CA ASP A 137 11.04 14.36 7.64
C ASP A 137 10.55 13.36 6.58
N GLU A 138 9.48 12.60 6.84
CA GLU A 138 8.97 11.56 5.93
C GLU A 138 7.63 11.91 5.27
N GLU A 139 7.19 13.18 5.32
CA GLU A 139 5.95 13.65 4.66
C GLU A 139 5.89 13.29 3.18
N TRP A 140 7.04 13.23 2.53
CA TRP A 140 7.14 12.92 1.12
C TRP A 140 6.65 11.51 0.79
N ARG A 141 6.76 10.56 1.71
CA ARG A 141 6.36 9.15 1.55
C ARG A 141 5.18 8.71 2.42
N ALA A 142 4.40 9.65 2.96
CA ALA A 142 3.31 9.39 3.91
C ALA A 142 2.27 8.37 3.42
N ASP A 143 2.11 8.20 2.11
CA ASP A 143 1.18 7.24 1.51
C ASP A 143 1.80 5.82 1.37
N ILE A 144 3.10 5.64 1.70
CA ILE A 144 3.81 4.37 1.52
C ILE A 144 3.99 3.71 2.88
N ILE A 145 3.29 2.60 3.07
CA ILE A 145 3.31 1.82 4.31
C ILE A 145 4.24 0.62 4.12
N THR A 146 5.34 0.60 4.85
CA THR A 146 6.30 -0.50 4.82
C THR A 146 7.10 -0.59 6.10
N ARG A 147 7.56 -1.79 6.41
CA ARG A 147 8.65 -2.11 7.34
C ARG A 147 9.69 -3.01 6.70
N SER A 148 9.52 -3.30 5.41
CA SER A 148 10.43 -4.15 4.67
C SER A 148 11.75 -3.44 4.38
N PRO A 149 12.90 -4.01 4.80
CA PRO A 149 14.21 -3.44 4.47
C PRO A 149 14.44 -3.30 2.97
N LEU A 150 13.88 -4.22 2.17
CA LEU A 150 14.00 -4.18 0.71
C LEU A 150 13.32 -2.94 0.13
N LEU A 151 12.11 -2.61 0.58
CA LEU A 151 11.43 -1.41 0.09
C LEU A 151 12.03 -0.13 0.68
N GLU A 152 12.49 -0.15 1.93
CA GLU A 152 13.20 0.97 2.57
C GLU A 152 14.47 1.36 1.81
N GLU A 153 15.24 0.38 1.31
CA GLU A 153 16.39 0.63 0.45
C GLU A 153 15.97 1.38 -0.83
N LYS A 154 14.87 0.95 -1.48
CA LYS A 154 14.37 1.61 -2.70
C LYS A 154 13.81 3.00 -2.43
N LEU A 155 13.19 3.20 -1.27
CA LEU A 155 12.74 4.52 -0.82
C LEU A 155 13.92 5.45 -0.53
N SER A 156 15.01 4.94 0.02
CA SER A 156 16.25 5.71 0.20
C SER A 156 16.83 6.15 -1.13
N GLN A 157 16.86 5.28 -2.15
CA GLN A 157 17.25 5.62 -3.52
C GLN A 157 16.30 6.68 -4.12
N ALA A 158 14.98 6.52 -3.91
CA ALA A 158 13.96 7.47 -4.37
C ALA A 158 14.14 8.85 -3.73
N HIS A 159 14.49 8.92 -2.47
CA HIS A 159 14.77 10.17 -1.77
C HIS A 159 16.03 10.86 -2.31
N LEU A 160 17.12 10.12 -2.50
CA LEU A 160 18.35 10.67 -3.06
C LEU A 160 18.12 11.27 -4.46
N VAL A 161 17.41 10.56 -5.32
CA VAL A 161 17.15 11.05 -6.68
C VAL A 161 16.17 12.21 -6.71
N SER A 162 15.35 12.38 -5.68
CA SER A 162 14.36 13.47 -5.62
C SER A 162 15.02 14.86 -5.62
N GLY A 163 16.22 14.99 -5.06
CA GLY A 163 17.02 16.22 -5.05
C GLY A 163 17.58 16.62 -6.43
N THR A 164 17.37 15.80 -7.45
CA THR A 164 17.85 16.05 -8.83
C THR A 164 16.70 16.09 -9.83
N ASP A 165 16.94 16.60 -11.03
CA ASP A 165 15.99 16.52 -12.16
C ASP A 165 16.19 15.25 -13.02
N ALA A 166 16.99 14.29 -12.55
CA ALA A 166 17.20 13.02 -13.25
C ALA A 166 15.87 12.31 -13.55
N ARG A 167 15.78 11.72 -14.73
CA ARG A 167 14.66 10.88 -15.12
C ARG A 167 14.73 9.56 -14.37
N VAL A 168 13.56 9.04 -13.98
CA VAL A 168 13.48 7.82 -13.17
C VAL A 168 12.62 6.79 -13.87
N LEU A 169 13.17 5.61 -14.06
CA LEU A 169 12.44 4.43 -14.51
C LEU A 169 12.11 3.54 -13.31
N LEU A 170 10.82 3.37 -13.04
CA LEU A 170 10.31 2.49 -11.99
C LEU A 170 9.83 1.18 -12.64
N THR A 171 10.46 0.07 -12.29
CA THR A 171 10.05 -1.26 -12.73
C THR A 171 9.41 -2.05 -11.61
N GLY A 172 8.72 -3.11 -11.94
CA GLY A 172 8.08 -4.03 -11.00
C GLY A 172 6.70 -4.45 -11.43
N GLU A 173 6.16 -5.47 -10.79
CA GLU A 173 4.88 -6.06 -11.12
C GLU A 173 3.70 -5.07 -11.01
N ALA A 174 2.55 -5.46 -11.56
CA ALA A 174 1.33 -4.69 -11.40
C ALA A 174 0.91 -4.61 -9.92
N GLY A 175 0.47 -3.44 -9.46
CA GLY A 175 -0.05 -3.29 -8.10
C GLY A 175 0.98 -3.17 -6.98
N VAL A 176 2.31 -3.13 -7.27
CA VAL A 176 3.37 -3.00 -6.24
C VAL A 176 3.48 -1.60 -5.63
N GLY A 177 2.89 -0.57 -6.26
CA GLY A 177 2.94 0.80 -5.76
C GLY A 177 3.87 1.75 -6.52
N LYS A 178 4.28 1.44 -7.78
CA LYS A 178 5.16 2.30 -8.62
C LYS A 178 4.71 3.76 -8.64
N LYS A 179 3.40 4.00 -8.83
CA LYS A 179 2.81 5.36 -8.85
C LYS A 179 2.96 6.09 -7.52
N LEU A 180 2.81 5.38 -6.39
CA LEU A 180 3.01 5.98 -5.07
C LEU A 180 4.45 6.42 -4.87
N ILE A 181 5.43 5.62 -5.32
CA ILE A 181 6.85 5.98 -5.28
C ILE A 181 7.15 7.18 -6.18
N ALA A 182 6.60 7.22 -7.40
CA ALA A 182 6.74 8.39 -8.29
C ALA A 182 6.19 9.67 -7.63
N ARG A 183 5.01 9.57 -6.97
CA ARG A 183 4.42 10.69 -6.23
C ARG A 183 5.28 11.10 -5.04
N ALA A 184 5.87 10.14 -4.33
CA ALA A 184 6.78 10.39 -3.24
C ALA A 184 8.05 11.13 -3.71
N ILE A 185 8.66 10.70 -4.82
CA ILE A 185 9.80 11.41 -5.43
C ILE A 185 9.44 12.86 -5.80
N HIS A 186 8.26 13.07 -6.38
CA HIS A 186 7.79 14.43 -6.70
C HIS A 186 7.62 15.29 -5.44
N ARG A 187 6.98 14.77 -4.38
CA ARG A 187 6.79 15.48 -3.10
C ARG A 187 8.10 15.85 -2.41
N ALA A 188 9.13 15.01 -2.55
CA ALA A 188 10.46 15.26 -2.01
C ALA A 188 11.33 16.20 -2.89
N SER A 189 10.90 16.50 -4.12
CA SER A 189 11.70 17.25 -5.08
C SER A 189 11.52 18.77 -4.95
N SER A 190 12.43 19.51 -5.61
CA SER A 190 12.30 20.96 -5.80
C SER A 190 11.03 21.37 -6.58
N ARG A 191 10.44 20.43 -7.33
CA ARG A 191 9.23 20.63 -8.15
C ARG A 191 7.92 20.29 -7.41
N ARG A 192 7.97 20.06 -6.09
CA ARG A 192 6.81 19.63 -5.26
C ARG A 192 5.59 20.56 -5.30
N SER A 193 5.81 21.84 -5.59
CA SER A 193 4.74 22.84 -5.74
C SER A 193 4.15 22.90 -7.16
N GLY A 194 4.81 22.26 -8.13
CA GLY A 194 4.35 22.16 -9.50
C GLY A 194 3.32 21.04 -9.71
N PRO A 195 2.73 20.95 -10.90
CA PRO A 195 1.76 19.90 -11.21
C PRO A 195 2.40 18.52 -11.22
N PHE A 196 1.65 17.52 -10.73
CA PHE A 196 1.97 16.09 -10.82
C PHE A 196 0.95 15.43 -11.76
N LEU A 197 1.33 15.20 -13.00
CA LEU A 197 0.45 14.66 -14.03
C LEU A 197 0.84 13.22 -14.36
N VAL A 198 -0.15 12.37 -14.56
CA VAL A 198 0.04 10.94 -14.85
C VAL A 198 -0.72 10.59 -16.11
N LEU A 199 -0.05 9.89 -17.03
CA LEU A 199 -0.66 9.36 -18.24
C LEU A 199 -0.44 7.85 -18.31
N SER A 200 -1.51 7.10 -18.49
CA SER A 200 -1.46 5.66 -18.75
C SER A 200 -1.28 5.42 -20.24
N CYS A 201 -0.20 4.72 -20.62
CA CYS A 201 0.09 4.40 -22.02
C CYS A 201 -0.70 3.17 -22.51
N SER A 202 -1.36 2.42 -21.62
CA SER A 202 -2.06 1.18 -21.94
C SER A 202 -3.58 1.33 -22.09
N GLU A 203 -4.17 2.43 -21.58
CA GLU A 203 -5.63 2.56 -21.45
C GLU A 203 -6.27 3.48 -22.53
N VAL A 204 -5.44 4.09 -23.38
CA VAL A 204 -5.86 5.13 -24.32
C VAL A 204 -5.52 4.72 -25.76
N ALA A 205 -6.39 5.05 -26.71
CA ALA A 205 -6.11 4.82 -28.12
C ALA A 205 -4.88 5.63 -28.59
N GLU A 206 -4.10 5.10 -29.54
CA GLU A 206 -2.84 5.73 -29.99
C GLU A 206 -3.00 7.20 -30.39
N SER A 207 -4.07 7.53 -31.12
CA SER A 207 -4.35 8.90 -31.58
C SER A 207 -4.68 9.84 -30.42
N GLU A 208 -5.37 9.37 -29.41
CA GLU A 208 -5.67 10.13 -28.20
C GLU A 208 -4.40 10.30 -27.35
N LEU A 209 -3.62 9.22 -27.21
CA LEU A 209 -2.36 9.24 -26.47
C LEU A 209 -1.36 10.24 -27.07
N GLU A 210 -1.31 10.33 -28.40
CA GLU A 210 -0.47 11.31 -29.09
C GLU A 210 -0.92 12.75 -28.79
N THR A 211 -2.20 13.03 -28.90
CA THR A 211 -2.78 14.36 -28.64
C THR A 211 -2.68 14.74 -27.17
N ASP A 212 -2.86 13.78 -26.25
CA ASP A 212 -2.71 14.01 -24.82
C ASP A 212 -1.26 14.32 -24.43
N LEU A 213 -0.29 13.59 -25.00
CA LEU A 213 1.13 13.79 -24.67
C LEU A 213 1.69 15.09 -25.26
N PHE A 214 1.47 15.32 -26.54
CA PHE A 214 2.16 16.36 -27.32
C PHE A 214 1.29 17.57 -27.60
N GLY A 215 -0.04 17.45 -27.50
CA GLY A 215 -0.98 18.49 -27.85
C GLY A 215 -1.25 18.55 -29.36
N TYR A 216 -2.16 19.43 -29.75
CA TYR A 216 -2.53 19.68 -31.12
C TYR A 216 -2.92 21.14 -31.34
N ASP A 217 -2.75 21.61 -32.60
CA ASP A 217 -3.19 22.93 -33.00
C ASP A 217 -4.56 22.90 -33.66
N ASN A 218 -5.17 24.07 -33.80
CA ASN A 218 -6.52 24.25 -34.31
C ASN A 218 -6.70 23.62 -35.68
N GLY A 219 -7.75 22.79 -35.85
CA GLY A 219 -8.10 22.13 -37.10
C GLY A 219 -7.24 20.90 -37.48
N SER A 220 -6.26 20.52 -36.69
CA SER A 220 -5.41 19.34 -36.95
C SER A 220 -6.02 18.00 -36.52
N VAL A 221 -7.02 18.05 -35.65
CA VAL A 221 -7.76 16.86 -35.21
C VAL A 221 -9.23 16.99 -35.59
N PRO A 222 -9.84 15.99 -36.23
CA PRO A 222 -11.25 16.03 -36.59
C PRO A 222 -12.15 16.32 -35.41
N GLY A 223 -12.98 17.38 -35.50
CA GLY A 223 -13.90 17.79 -34.43
C GLY A 223 -13.30 18.73 -33.37
N ALA A 224 -12.01 19.01 -33.38
CA ALA A 224 -11.37 19.94 -32.45
C ALA A 224 -11.39 21.38 -32.99
N ALA A 225 -12.23 22.21 -32.38
CA ALA A 225 -12.39 23.63 -32.77
C ALA A 225 -11.35 24.55 -32.09
N LYS A 226 -10.48 24.04 -31.22
CA LYS A 226 -9.47 24.83 -30.47
C LYS A 226 -8.20 24.00 -30.31
N SER A 227 -7.04 24.69 -30.29
CA SER A 227 -5.77 24.07 -29.91
C SER A 227 -5.78 23.58 -28.45
N GLN A 228 -5.11 22.48 -28.17
CA GLN A 228 -4.95 21.93 -26.84
C GLN A 228 -3.48 21.68 -26.53
N ARG A 229 -3.03 22.19 -25.37
CA ARG A 229 -1.69 21.89 -24.84
C ARG A 229 -1.60 20.44 -24.43
N GLY A 230 -0.52 19.76 -24.82
CA GLY A 230 -0.23 18.42 -24.38
C GLY A 230 0.26 18.37 -22.92
N LEU A 231 0.24 17.18 -22.35
CA LEU A 231 0.60 16.92 -20.95
C LEU A 231 2.04 17.36 -20.63
N LEU A 232 2.97 17.17 -21.58
CA LEU A 232 4.37 17.60 -21.42
C LEU A 232 4.52 19.11 -21.24
N GLN A 233 3.61 19.90 -21.81
CA GLN A 233 3.55 21.36 -21.65
C GLN A 233 2.74 21.76 -20.42
N ALA A 234 1.63 21.06 -20.16
CA ALA A 234 0.76 21.34 -19.02
C ALA A 234 1.46 21.09 -17.68
N ALA A 235 2.50 20.25 -17.68
CA ALA A 235 3.32 19.94 -16.50
C ALA A 235 4.48 20.92 -16.29
N GLU A 236 4.42 22.14 -16.84
CA GLU A 236 5.49 23.12 -16.69
C GLU A 236 5.87 23.35 -15.22
N GLY A 237 7.17 23.26 -14.92
CA GLY A 237 7.69 23.35 -13.54
C GLY A 237 7.35 22.15 -12.64
N GLY A 238 6.67 21.14 -13.17
CA GLY A 238 6.20 19.97 -12.42
C GLY A 238 6.83 18.65 -12.87
N THR A 239 6.04 17.59 -12.77
CA THR A 239 6.45 16.20 -13.07
C THR A 239 5.39 15.50 -13.90
N VAL A 240 5.82 14.76 -14.93
CA VAL A 240 4.99 13.83 -15.72
C VAL A 240 5.42 12.41 -15.41
N VAL A 241 4.44 11.55 -15.15
CA VAL A 241 4.64 10.11 -15.00
C VAL A 241 3.96 9.39 -16.16
N LEU A 242 4.73 8.66 -16.94
CA LEU A 242 4.25 7.80 -18.02
C LEU A 242 4.08 6.38 -17.46
N GLU A 243 2.83 5.95 -17.22
CA GLU A 243 2.54 4.60 -16.73
C GLU A 243 2.53 3.60 -17.87
N GLU A 244 3.18 2.45 -17.67
CA GLU A 244 3.33 1.34 -18.62
C GLU A 244 3.90 1.80 -19.98
N VAL A 245 5.05 2.47 -19.91
CA VAL A 245 5.74 3.05 -21.10
C VAL A 245 6.10 2.01 -22.17
N ALA A 246 6.17 0.73 -21.79
CA ALA A 246 6.39 -0.40 -22.70
C ALA A 246 5.26 -0.56 -23.74
N ASP A 247 4.06 -0.07 -23.43
CA ASP A 247 2.87 -0.19 -24.29
C ASP A 247 2.79 0.92 -25.37
N LEU A 248 3.75 1.87 -25.37
CA LEU A 248 3.86 2.87 -26.43
C LEU A 248 4.16 2.23 -27.79
N THR A 249 3.46 2.67 -28.83
CA THR A 249 3.74 2.25 -30.20
C THR A 249 5.08 2.80 -30.70
N PRO A 250 5.76 2.14 -31.67
CA PRO A 250 7.04 2.59 -32.17
C PRO A 250 7.06 4.05 -32.68
N PRO A 251 6.00 4.59 -33.36
CA PRO A 251 5.95 6.00 -33.73
C PRO A 251 5.95 6.94 -32.53
N LEU A 252 5.15 6.61 -31.48
CA LEU A 252 5.10 7.42 -30.26
C LEU A 252 6.41 7.36 -29.49
N GLN A 253 7.06 6.19 -29.44
CA GLN A 253 8.39 6.05 -28.85
C GLN A 253 9.41 6.98 -29.53
N ALA A 254 9.42 7.04 -30.87
CA ALA A 254 10.32 7.90 -31.62
C ALA A 254 10.04 9.39 -31.33
N LYS A 255 8.76 9.78 -31.31
CA LYS A 255 8.35 11.16 -31.05
C LYS A 255 8.70 11.58 -29.60
N LEU A 256 8.49 10.67 -28.63
CA LEU A 256 8.86 10.91 -27.25
C LEU A 256 10.39 11.00 -27.09
N ALA A 257 11.16 10.08 -27.67
CA ALA A 257 12.62 10.12 -27.61
C ALA A 257 13.17 11.45 -28.13
N ARG A 258 12.62 11.96 -29.22
CA ARG A 258 12.98 13.26 -29.79
C ARG A 258 12.61 14.41 -28.85
N ALA A 259 11.40 14.41 -28.31
CA ALA A 259 10.95 15.43 -27.36
C ALA A 259 11.83 15.49 -26.11
N LEU A 260 12.24 14.31 -25.58
CA LEU A 260 13.15 14.22 -24.43
C LEU A 260 14.59 14.62 -24.76
N GLN A 261 15.01 14.50 -26.03
CA GLN A 261 16.32 14.93 -26.50
C GLN A 261 16.41 16.44 -26.61
N GLU A 262 15.44 17.01 -27.29
CA GLU A 262 15.41 18.43 -27.63
C GLU A 262 14.88 19.28 -26.48
N ASN A 263 14.28 18.67 -25.42
CA ASN A 263 13.47 19.32 -24.42
C ASN A 263 12.40 20.24 -25.03
N ARG A 264 11.85 19.82 -26.14
CA ARG A 264 10.83 20.53 -26.89
C ARG A 264 9.82 19.55 -27.46
N VAL A 265 8.57 19.97 -27.55
CA VAL A 265 7.52 19.21 -28.24
C VAL A 265 7.04 19.92 -29.46
N ARG A 266 6.57 19.13 -30.44
CA ARG A 266 5.86 19.63 -31.61
C ARG A 266 4.41 19.12 -31.52
N PRO A 267 3.43 20.00 -31.27
CA PRO A 267 2.02 19.64 -31.34
C PRO A 267 1.62 19.15 -32.72
N ALA A 268 0.57 18.32 -32.79
CA ALA A 268 0.05 17.88 -34.09
C ALA A 268 -0.51 19.10 -34.88
N GLY A 269 -0.24 19.15 -36.19
CA GLY A 269 -0.74 20.20 -37.06
C GLY A 269 0.07 21.49 -37.10
N THR A 270 1.22 21.55 -36.40
CA THR A 270 2.12 22.73 -36.48
C THR A 270 3.57 22.31 -36.64
N ASP A 271 4.36 23.16 -37.29
CA ASP A 271 5.82 23.00 -37.35
C ASP A 271 6.53 23.71 -36.18
N GLU A 272 5.80 24.50 -35.40
CA GLU A 272 6.36 25.19 -34.25
C GLU A 272 6.66 24.22 -33.12
N THR A 273 7.83 24.36 -32.52
CA THR A 273 8.22 23.59 -31.34
C THR A 273 8.09 24.44 -30.09
N GLN A 274 7.58 23.81 -29.01
CA GLN A 274 7.41 24.48 -27.72
C GLN A 274 8.31 23.83 -26.64
N PRO A 275 8.89 24.62 -25.74
CA PRO A 275 9.77 24.09 -24.70
C PRO A 275 9.03 23.19 -23.72
N VAL A 276 9.73 22.20 -23.18
CA VAL A 276 9.26 21.31 -22.12
C VAL A 276 10.12 21.51 -20.89
N ASN A 277 9.52 22.00 -19.81
CA ASN A 277 10.16 22.15 -18.52
C ASN A 277 9.45 21.26 -17.48
N ALA A 278 9.35 19.97 -17.75
CA ALA A 278 8.79 18.99 -16.85
C ALA A 278 9.81 17.89 -16.54
N ARG A 279 9.85 17.43 -15.29
CA ARG A 279 10.57 16.21 -14.92
C ARG A 279 9.80 15.00 -15.42
N ILE A 280 10.47 14.08 -16.10
CA ILE A 280 9.83 12.87 -16.63
C ILE A 280 10.21 11.68 -15.77
N MET A 281 9.20 10.90 -15.38
CA MET A 281 9.35 9.57 -14.78
C MET A 281 8.56 8.57 -15.61
N ALA A 282 9.03 7.34 -15.71
CA ALA A 282 8.35 6.28 -16.42
C ALA A 282 8.15 5.06 -15.52
N THR A 283 7.05 4.34 -15.71
CA THR A 283 6.84 3.05 -15.04
C THR A 283 6.58 1.95 -16.05
N THR A 284 6.96 0.73 -15.73
CA THR A 284 6.63 -0.46 -16.52
C THR A 284 6.66 -1.72 -15.66
N ARG A 285 5.86 -2.71 -16.08
CA ARG A 285 5.91 -4.09 -15.56
C ARG A 285 6.72 -5.02 -16.45
N GLN A 286 7.00 -4.59 -17.68
CA GLN A 286 7.71 -5.39 -18.69
C GLN A 286 9.22 -5.13 -18.63
N ASP A 287 10.00 -6.13 -18.97
CA ASP A 287 11.44 -5.97 -19.15
C ASP A 287 11.74 -5.26 -20.48
N LEU A 288 12.07 -3.97 -20.38
CA LEU A 288 12.39 -3.15 -21.56
C LEU A 288 13.63 -3.66 -22.30
N THR A 289 14.56 -4.33 -21.60
CA THR A 289 15.76 -4.89 -22.22
C THR A 289 15.40 -6.03 -23.17
N GLN A 290 14.50 -6.90 -22.75
CA GLN A 290 13.98 -7.95 -23.62
C GLN A 290 13.18 -7.37 -24.81
N LEU A 291 12.38 -6.33 -24.58
CA LEU A 291 11.63 -5.67 -25.63
C LEU A 291 12.54 -4.98 -26.66
N MET A 292 13.68 -4.44 -26.23
CA MET A 292 14.69 -3.90 -27.15
C MET A 292 15.28 -4.99 -28.06
N VAL A 293 15.64 -6.14 -27.49
CA VAL A 293 16.14 -7.29 -28.29
C VAL A 293 15.09 -7.77 -29.31
N GLN A 294 13.80 -7.69 -28.95
CA GLN A 294 12.69 -8.04 -29.85
C GLN A 294 12.35 -6.93 -30.88
N GLY A 295 13.03 -5.80 -30.81
CA GLY A 295 12.72 -4.63 -31.68
C GLY A 295 11.39 -3.93 -31.36
N LYS A 296 10.78 -4.22 -30.21
CA LYS A 296 9.51 -3.62 -29.77
C LYS A 296 9.67 -2.34 -28.97
N PHE A 297 10.85 -2.11 -28.40
CA PHE A 297 11.18 -0.88 -27.68
C PHE A 297 12.46 -0.28 -28.21
N ARG A 298 12.48 1.04 -28.40
CA ARG A 298 13.62 1.76 -28.98
C ARG A 298 14.72 1.95 -27.94
N GLU A 299 15.94 1.67 -28.34
CA GLU A 299 17.13 1.81 -27.50
C GLU A 299 17.39 3.28 -27.11
N ASP A 300 17.19 4.22 -28.04
CA ASP A 300 17.39 5.65 -27.79
C ASP A 300 16.42 6.20 -26.72
N LEU A 301 15.18 5.71 -26.69
CA LEU A 301 14.20 6.07 -25.68
C LEU A 301 14.55 5.43 -24.32
N TYR A 302 14.97 4.16 -24.31
CA TYR A 302 15.36 3.46 -23.11
C TYR A 302 16.45 4.22 -22.34
N TYR A 303 17.57 4.54 -22.97
CA TYR A 303 18.67 5.25 -22.31
C TYR A 303 18.29 6.65 -21.83
N ARG A 304 17.30 7.28 -22.46
CA ARG A 304 16.80 8.58 -22.00
C ARG A 304 15.91 8.47 -20.78
N LEU A 305 15.10 7.43 -20.68
CA LEU A 305 14.20 7.22 -19.55
C LEU A 305 14.93 6.60 -18.36
N ASN A 306 15.89 5.72 -18.61
CA ASN A 306 16.61 4.93 -17.59
C ASN A 306 17.89 5.64 -17.12
N THR A 307 17.76 6.90 -16.68
CA THR A 307 18.90 7.61 -16.04
C THR A 307 19.11 7.08 -14.62
N VAL A 308 18.03 6.86 -13.89
CA VAL A 308 18.03 6.16 -12.60
C VAL A 308 16.97 5.08 -12.64
N HIS A 309 17.37 3.86 -12.28
CA HIS A 309 16.49 2.69 -12.24
C HIS A 309 16.15 2.33 -10.80
N ILE A 310 14.86 2.18 -10.50
CA ILE A 310 14.38 1.70 -9.21
C ILE A 310 13.42 0.53 -9.47
N ASP A 311 13.86 -0.67 -9.07
CA ASP A 311 13.03 -1.88 -9.13
C ASP A 311 12.24 -2.05 -7.84
N VAL A 312 10.91 -2.06 -7.94
CA VAL A 312 9.99 -2.11 -6.79
C VAL A 312 9.67 -3.56 -6.47
N PRO A 313 10.04 -4.07 -5.29
CA PRO A 313 9.86 -5.47 -4.96
C PRO A 313 8.37 -5.85 -4.90
N PRO A 314 8.00 -7.05 -5.40
CA PRO A 314 6.65 -7.58 -5.26
C PRO A 314 6.30 -7.86 -3.80
N LEU A 315 5.01 -7.89 -3.48
CA LEU A 315 4.53 -8.12 -2.10
C LEU A 315 4.99 -9.47 -1.54
N ALA A 316 5.14 -10.48 -2.39
CA ALA A 316 5.67 -11.80 -2.03
C ALA A 316 7.10 -11.75 -1.43
N ARG A 317 7.90 -10.73 -1.78
CA ARG A 317 9.27 -10.52 -1.26
C ARG A 317 9.32 -9.57 -0.06
N ARG A 318 8.15 -9.06 0.38
CA ARG A 318 8.00 -8.15 1.54
C ARG A 318 6.75 -8.50 2.34
N ARG A 319 6.58 -9.79 2.64
CA ARG A 319 5.40 -10.32 3.35
C ARG A 319 5.21 -9.70 4.73
N GLU A 320 6.28 -9.22 5.34
CA GLU A 320 6.25 -8.46 6.59
C GLU A 320 5.44 -7.17 6.53
N ASP A 321 5.20 -6.62 5.33
CA ASP A 321 4.34 -5.44 5.16
C ASP A 321 2.84 -5.78 5.25
N ILE A 322 2.46 -7.03 4.99
CA ILE A 322 1.06 -7.43 4.88
C ILE A 322 0.25 -7.08 6.13
N PRO A 323 0.67 -7.43 7.36
CA PRO A 323 -0.10 -7.08 8.55
C PRO A 323 -0.30 -5.58 8.74
N LEU A 324 0.70 -4.75 8.38
CA LEU A 324 0.59 -3.29 8.43
C LEU A 324 -0.39 -2.75 7.39
N LEU A 325 -0.33 -3.28 6.16
CA LEU A 325 -1.23 -2.92 5.07
C LEU A 325 -2.68 -3.30 5.39
N LEU A 326 -2.91 -4.48 5.99
CA LEU A 326 -4.24 -4.91 6.44
C LEU A 326 -4.84 -3.92 7.46
N ALA A 327 -4.06 -3.57 8.48
CA ALA A 327 -4.49 -2.61 9.50
C ALA A 327 -4.78 -1.23 8.90
N HIS A 328 -3.91 -0.74 8.02
CA HIS A 328 -4.07 0.53 7.33
C HIS A 328 -5.33 0.59 6.47
N PHE A 329 -5.58 -0.43 5.65
CA PHE A 329 -6.76 -0.46 4.79
C PHE A 329 -8.05 -0.58 5.59
N LEU A 330 -8.07 -1.35 6.68
CA LEU A 330 -9.24 -1.39 7.57
C LEU A 330 -9.48 -0.05 8.27
N GLU A 331 -8.43 0.69 8.62
CA GLU A 331 -8.57 2.02 9.20
C GLU A 331 -9.11 3.04 8.17
N GLN A 332 -8.66 2.97 6.91
CA GLN A 332 -9.23 3.77 5.82
C GLN A 332 -10.73 3.47 5.62
N ILE A 333 -11.10 2.20 5.58
CA ILE A 333 -12.50 1.79 5.45
C ILE A 333 -13.33 2.24 6.66
N ALA A 334 -12.77 2.15 7.86
CA ALA A 334 -13.44 2.63 9.07
C ALA A 334 -13.67 4.15 9.06
N ALA A 335 -12.74 4.92 8.50
CA ALA A 335 -12.91 6.37 8.31
C ALA A 335 -14.01 6.69 7.28
N GLU A 336 -14.17 5.87 6.23
CA GLU A 336 -15.22 6.03 5.21
C GLU A 336 -16.61 5.59 5.71
N THR A 337 -16.68 4.47 6.45
CA THR A 337 -17.95 3.80 6.79
C THR A 337 -18.41 4.04 8.23
N GLY A 338 -17.53 4.54 9.10
CA GLY A 338 -17.78 4.67 10.55
C GLY A 338 -17.70 3.33 11.32
N VAL A 339 -17.50 2.20 10.63
CA VAL A 339 -17.48 0.86 11.23
C VAL A 339 -16.06 0.33 11.33
N ARG A 340 -15.58 0.09 12.54
CA ARG A 340 -14.25 -0.51 12.77
C ARG A 340 -14.34 -2.03 12.75
N LYS A 341 -13.47 -2.64 11.96
CA LYS A 341 -13.28 -4.09 11.89
C LYS A 341 -11.80 -4.43 12.10
N ILE A 342 -11.55 -5.64 12.56
CA ILE A 342 -10.20 -6.19 12.75
C ILE A 342 -10.19 -7.62 12.20
N TYR A 343 -9.04 -8.07 11.74
CA TYR A 343 -8.84 -9.48 11.39
C TYR A 343 -8.54 -10.31 12.65
N SER A 344 -8.99 -11.57 12.66
CA SER A 344 -8.52 -12.54 13.65
C SER A 344 -7.03 -12.85 13.44
N PRO A 345 -6.29 -13.30 14.46
CA PRO A 345 -4.88 -13.69 14.31
C PRO A 345 -4.66 -14.73 13.20
N GLU A 346 -5.53 -15.73 13.10
CA GLU A 346 -5.51 -16.79 12.10
C GLU A 346 -5.71 -16.23 10.69
N ALA A 347 -6.61 -15.25 10.54
CA ALA A 347 -6.84 -14.57 9.26
C ALA A 347 -5.61 -13.77 8.82
N ILE A 348 -4.94 -13.09 9.76
CA ILE A 348 -3.69 -12.35 9.47
C ILE A 348 -2.59 -13.31 9.02
N GLU A 349 -2.42 -14.44 9.72
CA GLU A 349 -1.42 -15.47 9.39
C GLU A 349 -1.68 -16.05 7.99
N PHE A 350 -2.92 -16.41 7.69
CA PHE A 350 -3.32 -16.88 6.35
C PHE A 350 -3.00 -15.83 5.27
N LEU A 351 -3.45 -14.59 5.45
CA LEU A 351 -3.22 -13.52 4.47
C LEU A 351 -1.73 -13.19 4.29
N ALA A 352 -0.92 -13.31 5.35
CA ALA A 352 0.54 -13.10 5.27
C ALA A 352 1.26 -14.19 4.47
N THR A 353 0.71 -15.41 4.42
CA THR A 353 1.30 -16.55 3.69
C THR A 353 0.75 -16.72 2.29
N ALA A 354 -0.41 -16.16 1.98
CA ALA A 354 -1.07 -16.24 0.68
C ALA A 354 -0.23 -15.63 -0.46
N ASP A 355 -0.53 -16.05 -1.68
CA ASP A 355 0.07 -15.50 -2.89
C ASP A 355 -0.74 -14.27 -3.38
N TRP A 356 -0.01 -13.23 -3.72
CA TRP A 356 -0.57 -11.95 -4.14
C TRP A 356 -0.09 -11.55 -5.54
N PRO A 357 -0.54 -12.22 -6.63
CA PRO A 357 -0.11 -11.89 -7.99
C PRO A 357 -0.49 -10.46 -8.42
N GLY A 358 -1.55 -9.89 -7.84
CA GLY A 358 -1.93 -8.49 -8.02
C GLY A 358 -1.35 -7.56 -6.95
N ASN A 359 -0.43 -8.05 -6.11
CA ASN A 359 0.29 -7.30 -5.10
C ASN A 359 -0.63 -6.49 -4.15
N VAL A 360 -0.24 -5.27 -3.80
CA VAL A 360 -0.98 -4.40 -2.86
C VAL A 360 -2.37 -4.03 -3.39
N ARG A 361 -2.53 -3.91 -4.72
CA ARG A 361 -3.85 -3.63 -5.32
C ARG A 361 -4.83 -4.76 -5.06
N GLN A 362 -4.41 -6.01 -5.20
CA GLN A 362 -5.23 -7.18 -4.90
C GLN A 362 -5.51 -7.27 -3.40
N LEU A 363 -4.50 -7.09 -2.56
CA LEU A 363 -4.65 -7.09 -1.10
C LEU A 363 -5.71 -6.07 -0.66
N GLN A 364 -5.65 -4.83 -1.16
CA GLN A 364 -6.62 -3.77 -0.86
C GLN A 364 -8.05 -4.15 -1.28
N ALA A 365 -8.21 -4.76 -2.46
CA ALA A 365 -9.51 -5.23 -2.93
C ALA A 365 -10.09 -6.32 -2.03
N VAL A 366 -9.27 -7.31 -1.63
CA VAL A 366 -9.66 -8.39 -0.70
C VAL A 366 -10.05 -7.82 0.67
N VAL A 367 -9.28 -6.86 1.21
CA VAL A 367 -9.63 -6.23 2.50
C VAL A 367 -10.99 -5.51 2.41
N ARG A 368 -11.23 -4.77 1.33
CA ARG A 368 -12.52 -4.09 1.11
C ARG A 368 -13.67 -5.10 0.99
N GLN A 369 -13.48 -6.19 0.26
CA GLN A 369 -14.45 -7.27 0.13
C GLN A 369 -14.74 -7.93 1.49
N ASN A 370 -13.70 -8.33 2.23
CA ASN A 370 -13.82 -8.94 3.56
C ASN A 370 -14.55 -8.01 4.53
N SER A 371 -14.19 -6.72 4.52
CA SER A 371 -14.87 -5.73 5.36
C SER A 371 -16.35 -5.56 4.99
N THR A 372 -16.73 -5.77 3.74
CA THR A 372 -18.14 -5.67 3.30
C THR A 372 -18.94 -6.90 3.70
N ILE A 373 -18.36 -8.11 3.56
CA ILE A 373 -19.04 -9.38 3.81
C ILE A 373 -19.15 -9.69 5.31
N ALA A 374 -18.14 -9.36 6.11
CA ALA A 374 -18.13 -9.66 7.53
C ALA A 374 -19.27 -8.93 8.26
N GLN A 375 -20.15 -9.69 8.90
CA GLN A 375 -21.26 -9.14 9.70
C GLN A 375 -20.84 -8.71 11.09
N THR A 376 -19.70 -9.21 11.59
CA THR A 376 -19.14 -8.92 12.91
C THR A 376 -17.97 -7.93 12.82
N SER A 377 -17.54 -7.40 13.96
CA SER A 377 -16.34 -6.55 14.05
C SER A 377 -15.03 -7.32 13.85
N VAL A 378 -15.05 -8.65 13.96
CA VAL A 378 -13.90 -9.53 13.75
C VAL A 378 -14.09 -10.28 12.44
N ILE A 379 -13.11 -10.18 11.53
CA ILE A 379 -13.08 -10.89 10.24
C ILE A 379 -12.33 -12.21 10.46
N SER A 380 -13.03 -13.32 10.27
CA SER A 380 -12.47 -14.67 10.49
C SER A 380 -11.59 -15.14 9.32
N ALA A 381 -10.84 -16.22 9.54
CA ALA A 381 -10.00 -16.84 8.52
C ALA A 381 -10.84 -17.35 7.33
N GLU A 382 -12.03 -17.92 7.58
CA GLU A 382 -12.88 -18.44 6.50
C GLU A 382 -13.32 -17.34 5.52
N ILE A 383 -13.63 -16.13 6.02
CA ILE A 383 -13.98 -14.98 5.16
C ILE A 383 -12.76 -14.56 4.34
N ALA A 384 -11.56 -14.55 4.97
CA ALA A 384 -10.33 -14.20 4.29
C ALA A 384 -9.97 -15.22 3.19
N GLU A 385 -10.09 -16.51 3.46
CA GLU A 385 -9.83 -17.60 2.52
C GLU A 385 -10.74 -17.56 1.29
N GLN A 386 -12.05 -17.38 1.52
CA GLN A 386 -13.03 -17.26 0.43
C GLN A 386 -12.71 -16.08 -0.50
N ALA A 387 -12.33 -14.93 0.05
CA ALA A 387 -12.03 -13.76 -0.75
C ALA A 387 -10.72 -13.90 -1.53
N VAL A 388 -9.68 -14.52 -0.96
CA VAL A 388 -8.41 -14.78 -1.67
C VAL A 388 -8.63 -15.80 -2.78
N GLY A 389 -9.38 -16.89 -2.53
CA GLY A 389 -9.74 -17.88 -3.55
C GLY A 389 -10.51 -17.25 -4.72
N ALA A 390 -11.48 -16.39 -4.46
CA ALA A 390 -12.22 -15.64 -5.47
C ALA A 390 -11.33 -14.64 -6.25
N ALA A 391 -10.39 -14.00 -5.58
CA ALA A 391 -9.49 -13.01 -6.19
C ALA A 391 -8.32 -13.66 -6.99
N ALA A 392 -7.88 -14.86 -6.60
CA ALA A 392 -6.82 -15.59 -7.30
C ALA A 392 -7.29 -16.18 -8.63
N ASN A 393 -8.57 -16.54 -8.68
CA ASN A 393 -9.13 -17.23 -9.86
C ASN A 393 -9.58 -16.26 -10.98
N GLY A 394 -9.55 -14.94 -10.81
CA GLY A 394 -10.19 -14.03 -11.75
C GLY A 394 -11.65 -14.45 -12.02
N LEU A 395 -12.46 -13.72 -12.74
CA LEU A 395 -13.73 -14.30 -13.26
C LEU A 395 -13.33 -15.48 -14.16
N PRO A 396 -13.61 -16.77 -13.77
CA PRO A 396 -13.34 -17.90 -14.62
C PRO A 396 -14.07 -17.68 -15.95
N SER A 397 -13.50 -18.19 -17.04
CA SER A 397 -14.24 -18.17 -18.30
C SER A 397 -15.61 -18.81 -18.06
N PHE A 398 -16.61 -18.38 -18.82
CA PHE A 398 -17.97 -18.93 -18.68
C PHE A 398 -17.96 -20.47 -18.70
N ASP A 399 -17.14 -21.07 -19.56
CA ASP A 399 -17.00 -22.52 -19.64
C ASP A 399 -16.33 -23.12 -18.39
N ALA A 400 -15.28 -22.48 -17.84
CA ALA A 400 -14.63 -22.93 -16.61
C ALA A 400 -15.57 -22.84 -15.40
N ALA A 401 -16.30 -21.72 -15.25
CA ALA A 401 -17.30 -21.54 -14.18
C ALA A 401 -18.44 -22.57 -14.28
N ARG A 402 -18.91 -22.84 -15.49
CA ARG A 402 -19.94 -23.86 -15.74
C ARG A 402 -19.43 -25.27 -15.41
N ASP A 403 -18.21 -25.59 -15.79
CA ASP A 403 -17.61 -26.89 -15.56
C ASP A 403 -17.34 -27.13 -14.06
N GLU A 404 -16.87 -26.11 -13.33
CA GLU A 404 -16.70 -26.16 -11.89
C GLU A 404 -18.04 -26.32 -11.16
N PHE A 405 -19.04 -25.50 -11.50
CA PHE A 405 -20.38 -25.62 -10.95
C PHE A 405 -20.95 -27.03 -11.21
N THR A 406 -20.80 -27.53 -12.44
CA THR A 406 -21.31 -28.85 -12.81
C THR A 406 -20.62 -29.94 -12.01
N ARG A 407 -19.31 -29.88 -11.84
CA ARG A 407 -18.54 -30.84 -11.04
C ARG A 407 -18.99 -30.84 -9.58
N ASN A 408 -19.10 -29.67 -8.94
CA ASN A 408 -19.53 -29.53 -7.54
C ASN A 408 -20.96 -30.07 -7.35
N TYR A 409 -21.86 -29.77 -8.26
CA TYR A 409 -23.22 -30.29 -8.26
C TYR A 409 -23.27 -31.81 -8.38
N LEU A 410 -22.49 -32.42 -9.26
CA LEU A 410 -22.39 -33.88 -9.41
C LEU A 410 -21.84 -34.55 -8.14
N VAL A 411 -20.83 -33.96 -7.50
CA VAL A 411 -20.27 -34.46 -6.22
C VAL A 411 -21.35 -34.43 -5.14
N GLN A 412 -22.06 -33.32 -4.97
CA GLN A 412 -23.12 -33.22 -3.97
C GLN A 412 -24.24 -34.24 -4.16
N ILE A 413 -24.70 -34.42 -5.40
CA ILE A 413 -25.74 -35.43 -5.71
C ILE A 413 -25.25 -36.84 -5.44
N LEU A 414 -24.00 -37.16 -5.80
CA LEU A 414 -23.43 -38.50 -5.52
C LEU A 414 -23.27 -38.73 -4.01
N GLN A 415 -22.89 -37.73 -3.24
CA GLN A 415 -22.87 -37.82 -1.77
C GLN A 415 -24.25 -38.06 -1.18
N ILE A 416 -25.26 -37.32 -1.60
CA ILE A 416 -26.66 -37.47 -1.14
C ILE A 416 -27.21 -38.85 -1.48
N THR A 417 -26.83 -39.41 -2.63
CA THR A 417 -27.33 -40.73 -3.12
C THR A 417 -26.43 -41.90 -2.81
N GLY A 418 -25.37 -41.70 -2.02
CA GLY A 418 -24.41 -42.74 -1.68
C GLY A 418 -23.81 -43.44 -2.92
N GLY A 419 -23.50 -42.70 -3.97
CA GLY A 419 -22.97 -43.21 -5.24
C GLY A 419 -24.00 -43.94 -6.14
N ASN A 420 -25.30 -43.90 -5.80
CA ASN A 420 -26.36 -44.53 -6.63
C ASN A 420 -26.68 -43.66 -7.85
N VAL A 421 -26.07 -43.99 -8.99
CA VAL A 421 -26.21 -43.22 -10.25
C VAL A 421 -27.65 -43.10 -10.76
N SER A 422 -28.47 -44.13 -10.55
CA SER A 422 -29.88 -44.11 -11.00
C SER A 422 -30.73 -43.10 -10.20
N GLN A 423 -30.47 -43.02 -8.88
CA GLN A 423 -31.12 -42.02 -8.03
C GLN A 423 -30.55 -40.63 -8.28
N ALA A 424 -29.24 -40.50 -8.47
CA ALA A 424 -28.54 -39.27 -8.80
C ALA A 424 -29.07 -38.65 -10.12
N ALA A 425 -29.18 -39.44 -11.18
CA ALA A 425 -29.74 -39.03 -12.46
C ALA A 425 -31.22 -38.53 -12.33
N ARG A 426 -32.01 -39.24 -11.51
CA ARG A 426 -33.42 -38.85 -11.26
C ARG A 426 -33.52 -37.51 -10.51
N LEU A 427 -32.69 -37.30 -9.47
CA LEU A 427 -32.60 -36.06 -8.73
C LEU A 427 -32.16 -34.90 -9.63
N ALA A 428 -31.18 -35.15 -10.50
CA ALA A 428 -30.68 -34.18 -11.46
C ALA A 428 -31.66 -33.92 -12.64
N LYS A 429 -32.81 -34.60 -12.68
CA LYS A 429 -33.77 -34.56 -13.81
C LYS A 429 -33.12 -34.82 -15.17
N ARG A 430 -32.16 -35.76 -15.20
CA ARG A 430 -31.43 -36.18 -16.40
C ARG A 430 -31.62 -37.66 -16.64
N ASN A 431 -31.50 -38.11 -17.90
CA ASN A 431 -31.45 -39.54 -18.17
C ASN A 431 -30.14 -40.16 -17.70
N ARG A 432 -30.14 -41.45 -17.40
CA ARG A 432 -29.01 -42.17 -16.83
C ARG A 432 -27.76 -42.15 -17.73
N THR A 433 -27.96 -42.22 -19.04
CA THR A 433 -26.87 -42.24 -20.04
C THR A 433 -26.16 -40.87 -20.09
N ASP A 434 -26.90 -39.76 -20.10
CA ASP A 434 -26.33 -38.43 -20.11
C ASP A 434 -25.66 -38.09 -18.77
N PHE A 435 -26.19 -38.61 -17.66
CA PHE A 435 -25.55 -38.46 -16.36
C PHE A 435 -24.21 -39.19 -16.31
N TYR A 436 -24.09 -40.41 -16.87
CA TYR A 436 -22.79 -41.07 -16.98
C TYR A 436 -21.80 -40.32 -17.86
N LYS A 437 -22.24 -39.70 -18.96
CA LYS A 437 -21.36 -38.85 -19.78
C LYS A 437 -20.83 -37.66 -19.01
N LEU A 438 -21.66 -37.02 -18.15
CA LEU A 438 -21.26 -35.94 -17.29
C LEU A 438 -20.22 -36.41 -16.26
N LEU A 439 -20.45 -37.53 -15.59
CA LEU A 439 -19.51 -38.10 -14.63
C LEU A 439 -18.16 -38.41 -15.29
N SER A 440 -18.16 -39.02 -16.46
CA SER A 440 -16.97 -39.34 -17.22
C SER A 440 -16.21 -38.08 -17.65
N ARG A 441 -16.93 -37.03 -18.11
CA ARG A 441 -16.34 -35.74 -18.49
C ARG A 441 -15.63 -35.06 -17.32
N HIS A 442 -16.20 -35.13 -16.10
CA HIS A 442 -15.64 -34.52 -14.90
C HIS A 442 -14.79 -35.47 -14.06
N GLN A 443 -14.44 -36.68 -14.61
CA GLN A 443 -13.57 -37.68 -13.97
C GLN A 443 -14.06 -38.10 -12.58
N LEU A 444 -15.38 -38.24 -12.39
CA LEU A 444 -16.00 -38.65 -11.13
C LEU A 444 -16.39 -40.13 -11.20
N THR A 445 -15.91 -40.91 -10.22
CA THR A 445 -16.18 -42.32 -10.08
C THR A 445 -17.25 -42.57 -9.01
N PRO A 446 -18.47 -43.07 -9.36
CA PRO A 446 -19.57 -43.24 -8.39
C PRO A 446 -19.20 -44.11 -7.19
N ASP A 447 -18.28 -45.06 -7.37
CA ASP A 447 -17.86 -45.99 -6.32
C ASP A 447 -17.12 -45.31 -5.16
N GLU A 448 -16.51 -44.15 -5.38
CA GLU A 448 -15.84 -43.35 -4.35
C GLU A 448 -16.83 -42.73 -3.33
N PHE A 449 -18.11 -42.65 -3.69
CA PHE A 449 -19.18 -42.07 -2.88
C PHE A 449 -20.09 -43.15 -2.22
N LYS A 450 -19.79 -44.43 -2.36
CA LYS A 450 -20.49 -45.51 -1.65
C LYS A 450 -20.04 -45.49 -0.19
N ALA A 451 -20.99 -45.37 0.74
CA ALA A 451 -20.69 -45.60 2.16
C ALA A 451 -20.10 -47.00 2.35
N ARG A 452 -18.95 -47.07 3.00
CA ARG A 452 -18.35 -48.33 3.45
C ARG A 452 -19.19 -49.00 4.52
#